data_e55078e4878453b2be908ad9cca74579
#
_entry.id   e55078e4878453b2be908ad9cca74579
#
_cell.length_a   1.000
_cell.length_b   1.000
_cell.length_c   1.000
_cell.angle_alpha   90.00
_cell.angle_beta   90.00
_cell.angle_gamma   90.00
#
_symmetry.space_group_name_H-M   'P 1'
#
loop_
_entity.id
_entity.type
_entity.pdbx_description
1 polymer ?
#
loop_
_entity_poly.entity_id
_entity_poly.type
_entity_poly.pdbx_seq_one_letter_code
_entity_poly.pdbx_strand_id
1 'polypeptide(L)'
;MNVKSLSFDREHRSIIAENLSYLIKLKNTTESKVAQELNIPVMTIRRLLSGETTDPRVSTLQTIASYFDISVDALIRTNNFVQNELISQSKSLLVPVYDWEQVKKLPDAHSKEWPMWVPITIEKNQKISKKTYALESRPFMYPPFQPGTIFILDPELKPSDGDLVLVNLKDSNELTLRELRIDPPDWQLYSVSQNAKILDFSKKHHEIIAVVFLTLFQNRKA
;
A
#
# COMPACT_ATOMS: atom_id res chain seq x y z
N MET A 1 -23.61 37.07 -23.30
CA MET A 1 -24.02 35.72 -22.93
C MET A 1 -23.41 35.34 -21.60
N ASN A 2 -24.25 35.02 -20.66
CA ASN A 2 -24.03 35.09 -19.20
C ASN A 2 -23.15 33.90 -18.70
N VAL A 3 -21.92 34.20 -18.30
CA VAL A 3 -21.03 33.22 -17.62
C VAL A 3 -21.20 33.20 -16.09
N LYS A 4 -22.16 33.97 -15.57
CA LYS A 4 -22.41 34.15 -14.10
C LYS A 4 -23.37 33.16 -13.47
N SER A 5 -24.04 32.26 -14.23
CA SER A 5 -25.02 31.34 -13.65
C SER A 5 -24.45 29.95 -13.23
N LEU A 6 -23.20 29.63 -13.61
CA LEU A 6 -22.61 28.31 -13.33
C LEU A 6 -21.81 28.26 -12.02
N SER A 7 -21.51 29.40 -11.39
CA SER A 7 -20.76 29.44 -10.12
C SER A 7 -21.65 29.46 -8.87
N PHE A 8 -22.93 29.82 -9.01
CA PHE A 8 -23.87 30.01 -7.87
C PHE A 8 -24.48 28.69 -7.36
N ASP A 9 -24.52 27.64 -8.20
CA ASP A 9 -25.09 26.33 -7.83
C ASP A 9 -24.14 25.41 -7.05
N ARG A 10 -22.87 25.75 -6.91
CA ARG A 10 -21.89 24.95 -6.17
C ARG A 10 -21.81 25.29 -4.67
N GLU A 11 -22.21 26.48 -4.25
CA GLU A 11 -22.02 26.95 -2.87
C GLU A 11 -23.05 26.43 -1.86
N HIS A 12 -24.12 25.75 -2.28
CA HIS A 12 -25.19 25.31 -1.39
C HIS A 12 -25.53 23.81 -1.40
N ARG A 13 -24.77 22.99 -2.06
CA ARG A 13 -24.98 21.54 -1.92
C ARG A 13 -24.45 21.08 -0.56
N SER A 14 -25.31 20.40 0.22
CA SER A 14 -24.87 19.81 1.48
C SER A 14 -23.75 18.79 1.21
N ILE A 15 -22.81 18.67 2.13
CA ILE A 15 -21.72 17.68 2.08
C ILE A 15 -22.26 16.27 1.82
N ILE A 16 -23.40 15.93 2.43
CA ILE A 16 -24.09 14.66 2.23
C ILE A 16 -24.52 14.48 0.77
N ALA A 17 -25.03 15.54 0.13
CA ALA A 17 -25.47 15.49 -1.27
C ALA A 17 -24.29 15.23 -2.23
N GLU A 18 -23.16 15.89 -2.01
CA GLU A 18 -21.95 15.70 -2.79
C GLU A 18 -21.40 14.27 -2.63
N ASN A 19 -21.28 13.83 -1.39
CA ASN A 19 -20.79 12.51 -1.04
C ASN A 19 -21.70 11.40 -1.61
N LEU A 20 -23.01 11.53 -1.45
CA LEU A 20 -23.96 10.56 -1.97
C LEU A 20 -23.96 10.51 -3.51
N SER A 21 -23.88 11.69 -4.16
CA SER A 21 -23.79 11.77 -5.62
C SER A 21 -22.53 11.06 -6.16
N TYR A 22 -21.40 11.26 -5.47
CA TYR A 22 -20.14 10.58 -5.80
C TYR A 22 -20.25 9.06 -5.65
N LEU A 23 -20.78 8.58 -4.53
CA LEU A 23 -20.94 7.14 -4.24
C LEU A 23 -21.85 6.44 -5.24
N ILE A 24 -22.95 7.08 -5.65
CA ILE A 24 -23.86 6.54 -6.68
C ILE A 24 -23.12 6.37 -8.01
N LYS A 25 -22.30 7.37 -8.40
CA LYS A 25 -21.47 7.30 -9.62
C LYS A 25 -20.43 6.21 -9.52
N LEU A 26 -19.72 6.14 -8.40
CA LEU A 26 -18.65 5.17 -8.14
C LEU A 26 -19.17 3.73 -8.24
N LYS A 27 -20.34 3.44 -7.65
CA LYS A 27 -20.97 2.13 -7.68
C LYS A 27 -21.71 1.83 -9.01
N ASN A 28 -21.64 2.77 -9.97
CA ASN A 28 -22.32 2.71 -11.26
C ASN A 28 -23.80 2.32 -11.14
N THR A 29 -24.50 2.95 -10.20
CA THR A 29 -25.89 2.71 -9.86
C THR A 29 -26.75 3.95 -10.07
N THR A 30 -28.04 3.89 -9.79
CA THR A 30 -28.99 4.99 -9.91
C THR A 30 -29.74 5.25 -8.62
N GLU A 31 -30.25 6.49 -8.43
CA GLU A 31 -31.07 6.87 -7.28
C GLU A 31 -32.22 5.90 -7.01
N SER A 32 -32.91 5.49 -8.08
CA SER A 32 -34.04 4.58 -8.00
C SER A 32 -33.61 3.18 -7.56
N LYS A 33 -32.48 2.70 -8.05
CA LYS A 33 -31.95 1.38 -7.69
C LYS A 33 -31.49 1.37 -6.24
N VAL A 34 -30.78 2.40 -5.80
CA VAL A 34 -30.38 2.57 -4.39
C VAL A 34 -31.61 2.58 -3.49
N ALA A 35 -32.63 3.38 -3.82
CA ALA A 35 -33.86 3.46 -3.05
C ALA A 35 -34.59 2.11 -2.95
N GLN A 36 -34.64 1.36 -4.06
CA GLN A 36 -35.24 0.03 -4.13
C GLN A 36 -34.48 -0.99 -3.26
N GLU A 37 -33.16 -1.05 -3.37
CA GLU A 37 -32.32 -1.99 -2.62
C GLU A 37 -32.33 -1.70 -1.11
N LEU A 38 -32.46 -0.41 -0.73
CA LEU A 38 -32.60 0.01 0.66
C LEU A 38 -34.02 -0.05 1.21
N ASN A 39 -35.01 -0.35 0.37
CA ASN A 39 -36.44 -0.31 0.71
C ASN A 39 -36.86 1.02 1.33
N ILE A 40 -36.41 2.13 0.76
CA ILE A 40 -36.78 3.50 1.17
C ILE A 40 -37.41 4.25 -0.02
N PRO A 41 -38.25 5.25 0.24
CA PRO A 41 -38.84 6.05 -0.85
C PRO A 41 -37.76 6.74 -1.68
N VAL A 42 -37.85 6.66 -3.01
CA VAL A 42 -36.89 7.34 -3.92
C VAL A 42 -36.80 8.85 -3.67
N MET A 43 -37.90 9.47 -3.23
CA MET A 43 -37.91 10.87 -2.85
C MET A 43 -37.00 11.20 -1.67
N THR A 44 -36.73 10.24 -0.79
CA THR A 44 -35.75 10.42 0.31
C THR A 44 -34.35 10.59 -0.25
N ILE A 45 -33.94 9.73 -1.20
CA ILE A 45 -32.65 9.84 -1.87
C ILE A 45 -32.55 11.15 -2.66
N ARG A 46 -33.58 11.52 -3.40
CA ARG A 46 -33.60 12.77 -4.18
C ARG A 46 -33.48 14.01 -3.33
N ARG A 47 -34.19 14.08 -2.19
CA ARG A 47 -34.10 15.20 -1.26
C ARG A 47 -32.74 15.32 -0.59
N LEU A 48 -32.07 14.20 -0.34
CA LEU A 48 -30.68 14.20 0.12
C LEU A 48 -29.73 14.73 -0.95
N LEU A 49 -29.92 14.31 -2.20
CA LEU A 49 -29.09 14.72 -3.34
C LEU A 49 -29.30 16.19 -3.74
N SER A 50 -30.51 16.70 -3.57
CA SER A 50 -30.82 18.13 -3.81
C SER A 50 -30.37 19.05 -2.68
N GLY A 51 -30.05 18.47 -1.51
CA GLY A 51 -29.73 19.26 -0.31
C GLY A 51 -30.95 19.83 0.42
N GLU A 52 -32.17 19.50 -0.03
CA GLU A 52 -33.42 19.96 0.65
C GLU A 52 -33.53 19.41 2.08
N THR A 53 -32.97 18.23 2.34
CA THR A 53 -32.92 17.65 3.67
C THR A 53 -31.67 18.09 4.39
N THR A 54 -31.80 19.07 5.30
CA THR A 54 -30.68 19.61 6.08
C THR A 54 -30.33 18.78 7.31
N ASP A 55 -31.30 18.02 7.85
CA ASP A 55 -31.14 17.17 9.04
C ASP A 55 -31.76 15.79 8.80
N PRO A 56 -31.05 14.91 8.07
CA PRO A 56 -31.52 13.55 7.83
C PRO A 56 -31.43 12.70 9.10
N ARG A 57 -32.38 11.79 9.28
CA ARG A 57 -32.35 10.85 10.40
C ARG A 57 -31.10 9.97 10.36
N VAL A 58 -30.50 9.77 11.52
CA VAL A 58 -29.31 8.92 11.69
C VAL A 58 -29.55 7.51 11.13
N SER A 59 -30.74 6.93 11.33
CA SER A 59 -31.09 5.62 10.77
C SER A 59 -31.04 5.57 9.24
N THR A 60 -31.48 6.66 8.57
CA THR A 60 -31.39 6.77 7.11
C THR A 60 -29.93 6.85 6.65
N LEU A 61 -29.13 7.64 7.35
CA LEU A 61 -27.68 7.73 7.06
C LEU A 61 -26.96 6.40 7.27
N GLN A 62 -27.28 5.68 8.34
CA GLN A 62 -26.72 4.35 8.61
C GLN A 62 -27.06 3.34 7.50
N THR A 63 -28.33 3.33 7.06
CA THR A 63 -28.78 2.44 5.98
C THR A 63 -28.03 2.73 4.68
N ILE A 64 -27.89 4.02 4.32
CA ILE A 64 -27.15 4.46 3.12
C ILE A 64 -25.66 4.12 3.25
N ALA A 65 -25.03 4.44 4.38
CA ALA A 65 -23.62 4.18 4.64
C ALA A 65 -23.28 2.68 4.54
N SER A 66 -24.11 1.82 5.14
CA SER A 66 -23.98 0.36 5.06
C SER A 66 -24.09 -0.16 3.63
N TYR A 67 -24.98 0.40 2.82
CA TYR A 67 -25.13 0.00 1.41
C TYR A 67 -23.86 0.29 0.57
N PHE A 68 -23.20 1.41 0.87
CA PHE A 68 -21.97 1.81 0.19
C PHE A 68 -20.70 1.29 0.87
N ASP A 69 -20.84 0.49 1.95
CA ASP A 69 -19.71 -0.04 2.75
C ASP A 69 -18.77 1.06 3.28
N ILE A 70 -19.38 2.14 3.78
CA ILE A 70 -18.67 3.27 4.40
C ILE A 70 -19.20 3.54 5.82
N SER A 71 -18.47 4.34 6.61
CA SER A 71 -18.98 4.84 7.88
C SER A 71 -19.95 6.01 7.68
N VAL A 72 -20.88 6.20 8.61
CA VAL A 72 -21.77 7.39 8.64
C VAL A 72 -20.92 8.68 8.69
N ASP A 73 -19.84 8.65 9.44
CA ASP A 73 -18.89 9.76 9.55
C ASP A 73 -18.29 10.14 8.19
N ALA A 74 -17.95 9.15 7.36
CA ALA A 74 -17.47 9.38 6.00
C ALA A 74 -18.55 10.01 5.08
N LEU A 75 -19.83 9.71 5.33
CA LEU A 75 -20.92 10.27 4.55
C LEU A 75 -21.22 11.74 4.89
N ILE A 76 -21.02 12.16 6.15
CA ILE A 76 -21.41 13.49 6.67
C ILE A 76 -20.29 14.51 6.75
N ARG A 77 -19.01 14.08 6.65
CA ARG A 77 -17.87 15.02 6.70
C ARG A 77 -17.45 15.50 5.32
N THR A 78 -16.87 16.70 5.30
CA THR A 78 -16.14 17.19 4.11
C THR A 78 -14.99 16.24 3.84
N ASN A 79 -15.15 15.36 2.89
CA ASN A 79 -14.14 14.36 2.62
C ASN A 79 -13.64 14.45 1.19
N ASN A 80 -12.36 14.44 1.08
CA ASN A 80 -11.70 14.00 -0.11
C ASN A 80 -11.99 12.48 -0.29
N PHE A 81 -13.18 12.12 -0.82
CA PHE A 81 -13.51 10.73 -1.15
C PHE A 81 -12.40 10.08 -1.99
N VAL A 82 -11.74 10.86 -2.86
CA VAL A 82 -10.55 10.41 -3.59
C VAL A 82 -9.44 9.95 -2.63
N GLN A 83 -9.21 10.69 -1.55
CA GLN A 83 -8.22 10.32 -0.54
C GLN A 83 -8.68 9.12 0.29
N ASN A 84 -9.97 9.05 0.65
CA ASN A 84 -10.53 7.92 1.37
C ASN A 84 -10.62 6.65 0.51
N GLU A 85 -10.84 6.80 -0.78
CA GLU A 85 -10.80 5.68 -1.73
C GLU A 85 -9.37 5.12 -1.84
N LEU A 86 -8.36 5.99 -1.93
CA LEU A 86 -6.96 5.57 -1.87
C LEU A 86 -6.63 4.88 -0.53
N ILE A 87 -7.12 5.41 0.60
CA ILE A 87 -6.94 4.80 1.92
C ILE A 87 -7.72 3.48 2.02
N SER A 88 -8.94 3.39 1.49
CA SER A 88 -9.73 2.15 1.49
C SER A 88 -9.16 1.07 0.57
N GLN A 89 -8.40 1.46 -0.45
CA GLN A 89 -7.65 0.57 -1.33
C GLN A 89 -6.26 0.23 -0.80
N SER A 90 -5.85 0.80 0.31
CA SER A 90 -4.57 0.55 0.95
C SER A 90 -4.72 -0.26 2.25
N LYS A 91 -3.65 -0.97 2.58
CA LYS A 91 -3.51 -1.73 3.81
C LYS A 91 -2.23 -1.32 4.51
N SER A 92 -2.34 -0.90 5.77
CA SER A 92 -1.18 -0.64 6.61
C SER A 92 -0.73 -1.93 7.30
N LEU A 93 0.57 -2.17 7.29
CA LEU A 93 1.21 -3.32 7.92
C LEU A 93 2.39 -2.85 8.76
N LEU A 94 2.64 -3.56 9.85
CA LEU A 94 3.86 -3.43 10.62
C LEU A 94 4.80 -4.56 10.23
N VAL A 95 6.00 -4.22 9.79
CA VAL A 95 7.02 -5.16 9.34
C VAL A 95 8.16 -5.16 10.35
N PRO A 96 8.56 -6.34 10.87
CA PRO A 96 9.67 -6.44 11.82
C PRO A 96 10.99 -6.12 11.14
N VAL A 97 11.85 -5.36 11.79
CA VAL A 97 13.20 -5.07 11.32
C VAL A 97 14.16 -6.06 11.98
N TYR A 98 14.86 -6.82 11.16
CA TYR A 98 15.93 -7.73 11.60
C TYR A 98 17.28 -7.11 11.34
N ASP A 99 18.27 -7.54 12.11
CA ASP A 99 19.67 -7.38 11.72
C ASP A 99 20.10 -8.49 10.75
N TRP A 100 21.24 -8.28 10.09
CA TRP A 100 21.76 -9.20 9.08
C TRP A 100 22.15 -10.58 9.66
N GLU A 101 22.50 -10.65 10.93
CA GLU A 101 22.84 -11.92 11.59
C GLU A 101 21.58 -12.70 12.00
N GLN A 102 20.52 -11.98 12.38
CA GLN A 102 19.21 -12.60 12.66
C GLN A 102 18.64 -13.27 11.42
N VAL A 103 18.75 -12.61 10.25
CA VAL A 103 18.23 -13.18 8.98
C VAL A 103 18.95 -14.46 8.59
N LYS A 104 20.24 -14.61 8.88
CA LYS A 104 20.96 -15.87 8.64
C LYS A 104 20.37 -17.06 9.40
N LYS A 105 19.68 -16.81 10.49
CA LYS A 105 19.08 -17.82 11.36
C LYS A 105 17.58 -18.04 11.10
N LEU A 106 16.99 -17.33 10.15
CA LEU A 106 15.63 -17.61 9.71
C LEU A 106 15.63 -18.96 8.94
N PRO A 107 14.66 -19.87 9.15
CA PRO A 107 13.37 -19.69 9.82
C PRO A 107 13.33 -19.98 11.32
N ASP A 108 14.45 -20.37 11.95
CA ASP A 108 14.47 -20.84 13.35
C ASP A 108 14.47 -19.69 14.38
N ALA A 109 14.67 -18.46 13.92
CA ALA A 109 14.66 -17.28 14.80
C ALA A 109 13.24 -16.83 15.14
N HIS A 110 12.54 -17.59 15.96
CA HIS A 110 11.40 -17.09 16.73
C HIS A 110 11.90 -16.21 17.88
N SER A 111 12.63 -15.15 17.57
CA SER A 111 12.98 -14.19 18.61
C SER A 111 11.71 -13.45 19.03
N LYS A 112 11.31 -13.62 20.27
CA LYS A 112 10.14 -12.96 20.84
C LYS A 112 10.31 -11.44 20.99
N GLU A 113 11.47 -10.93 20.71
CA GLU A 113 11.83 -9.53 20.88
C GLU A 113 12.26 -8.93 19.53
N TRP A 114 11.33 -8.20 18.92
CA TRP A 114 11.62 -7.37 17.75
C TRP A 114 12.01 -5.98 18.25
N PRO A 115 13.25 -5.52 18.05
CA PRO A 115 13.67 -4.21 18.58
C PRO A 115 12.96 -3.05 17.88
N MET A 116 12.53 -3.21 16.65
CA MET A 116 11.92 -2.16 15.85
C MET A 116 10.91 -2.72 14.85
N TRP A 117 9.84 -1.93 14.58
CA TRP A 117 8.84 -2.19 13.56
C TRP A 117 8.71 -1.01 12.63
N VAL A 118 8.61 -1.27 11.34
CA VAL A 118 8.42 -0.24 10.32
C VAL A 118 7.00 -0.33 9.79
N PRO A 119 6.19 0.77 9.87
CA PRO A 119 4.90 0.83 9.20
C PRO A 119 5.09 0.99 7.70
N ILE A 120 4.41 0.17 6.93
CA ILE A 120 4.33 0.30 5.47
C ILE A 120 2.88 0.35 5.02
N THR A 121 2.63 0.98 3.90
CA THR A 121 1.32 1.00 3.25
C THR A 121 1.46 0.35 1.89
N ILE A 122 0.60 -0.62 1.63
CA ILE A 122 0.53 -1.35 0.37
C ILE A 122 -0.88 -1.28 -0.20
N GLU A 123 -1.04 -1.52 -1.49
CA GLU A 123 -2.36 -1.64 -2.10
C GLU A 123 -3.10 -2.86 -1.54
N LYS A 124 -4.43 -2.73 -1.37
CA LYS A 124 -5.29 -3.79 -0.83
C LYS A 124 -5.16 -5.10 -1.61
N ASN A 125 -4.97 -4.99 -2.92
CA ASN A 125 -4.83 -6.14 -3.83
C ASN A 125 -3.41 -6.70 -3.90
N GLN A 126 -2.42 -5.97 -3.38
CA GLN A 126 -1.04 -6.42 -3.34
C GLN A 126 -0.87 -7.52 -2.30
N LYS A 127 -0.44 -8.67 -2.77
CA LYS A 127 -0.16 -9.82 -1.90
C LYS A 127 1.28 -9.77 -1.46
N ILE A 128 1.50 -9.68 -0.17
CA ILE A 128 2.80 -9.90 0.46
C ILE A 128 2.65 -11.02 1.49
N SER A 129 3.71 -11.77 1.69
CA SER A 129 3.68 -12.91 2.59
C SER A 129 3.69 -12.48 4.07
N LYS A 130 3.24 -13.38 4.94
CA LYS A 130 3.33 -13.18 6.40
C LYS A 130 4.78 -13.26 6.91
N LYS A 131 5.70 -13.71 6.08
CA LYS A 131 7.13 -13.83 6.39
C LYS A 131 7.93 -12.60 5.98
N THR A 132 7.26 -11.55 5.48
CA THR A 132 7.89 -10.29 5.12
C THR A 132 8.59 -9.67 6.31
N TYR A 133 9.81 -9.22 6.09
CA TYR A 133 10.66 -8.57 7.09
C TYR A 133 11.42 -7.40 6.48
N ALA A 134 12.08 -6.61 7.32
CA ALA A 134 12.89 -5.48 6.91
C ALA A 134 14.35 -5.65 7.34
N LEU A 135 15.27 -5.10 6.52
CA LEU A 135 16.68 -4.96 6.83
C LEU A 135 17.11 -3.50 6.67
N GLU A 136 17.97 -3.03 7.57
CA GLU A 136 18.62 -1.74 7.39
C GLU A 136 19.88 -1.87 6.51
N SER A 137 20.15 -0.85 5.68
CA SER A 137 21.33 -0.79 4.83
C SER A 137 22.62 -0.81 5.66
N ARG A 138 23.65 -1.50 5.14
CA ARG A 138 25.00 -1.44 5.71
C ARG A 138 25.74 -0.21 5.19
N PRO A 139 26.66 0.37 5.96
CA PRO A 139 27.40 1.58 5.57
C PRO A 139 28.08 1.48 4.20
N PHE A 140 28.63 0.33 3.84
CA PHE A 140 29.33 0.11 2.57
C PHE A 140 28.40 0.05 1.34
N MET A 141 27.07 0.06 1.53
CA MET A 141 26.10 0.12 0.44
C MET A 141 25.91 1.53 -0.11
N TYR A 142 26.52 2.54 0.51
CA TYR A 142 26.56 3.89 -0.02
C TYR A 142 27.78 4.11 -0.92
N PRO A 143 27.58 4.76 -2.08
CA PRO A 143 26.35 4.88 -2.82
C PRO A 143 25.89 3.53 -3.43
N PRO A 144 24.64 3.34 -3.85
CA PRO A 144 23.55 4.34 -3.98
C PRO A 144 22.64 4.46 -2.76
N PHE A 145 22.69 3.50 -1.80
CA PHE A 145 21.79 3.52 -0.66
C PHE A 145 22.37 4.34 0.50
N GLN A 146 21.61 5.32 0.94
CA GLN A 146 21.97 6.14 2.10
C GLN A 146 21.96 5.30 3.39
N PRO A 147 22.83 5.61 4.37
CA PRO A 147 22.74 5.00 5.70
C PRO A 147 21.34 5.19 6.31
N GLY A 148 20.77 4.11 6.86
CA GLY A 148 19.40 4.10 7.38
C GLY A 148 18.32 3.81 6.34
N THR A 149 18.70 3.46 5.10
CA THR A 149 17.74 2.91 4.13
C THR A 149 17.20 1.57 4.63
N ILE A 150 15.88 1.41 4.61
CA ILE A 150 15.20 0.18 5.01
C ILE A 150 14.72 -0.55 3.77
N PHE A 151 15.15 -1.78 3.61
CA PHE A 151 14.69 -2.70 2.58
C PHE A 151 13.58 -3.58 3.17
N ILE A 152 12.43 -3.63 2.51
CA ILE A 152 11.34 -4.55 2.86
C ILE A 152 11.43 -5.76 1.93
N LEU A 153 11.62 -6.93 2.51
CA LEU A 153 11.90 -8.16 1.79
C LEU A 153 10.79 -9.18 1.99
N ASP A 154 10.41 -9.84 0.90
CA ASP A 154 9.47 -10.96 0.95
C ASP A 154 10.14 -12.24 0.42
N PRO A 155 10.32 -13.28 1.26
CA PRO A 155 10.94 -14.55 0.87
C PRO A 155 10.06 -15.42 -0.03
N GLU A 156 8.77 -15.12 -0.16
CA GLU A 156 7.85 -15.91 -0.99
C GLU A 156 7.62 -15.29 -2.39
N LEU A 157 8.18 -14.10 -2.64
CA LEU A 157 8.18 -13.51 -3.97
C LEU A 157 9.14 -14.26 -4.89
N LYS A 158 8.67 -14.50 -6.12
CA LYS A 158 9.52 -15.06 -7.16
C LYS A 158 10.40 -13.95 -7.73
N PRO A 159 11.71 -14.14 -7.76
CA PRO A 159 12.61 -13.14 -8.33
C PRO A 159 12.43 -13.02 -9.85
N SER A 160 12.50 -11.79 -10.34
CA SER A 160 12.39 -11.40 -11.75
C SER A 160 13.62 -10.60 -12.18
N ASP A 161 13.77 -10.41 -13.48
CA ASP A 161 14.83 -9.55 -14.01
C ASP A 161 14.74 -8.12 -13.48
N GLY A 162 15.87 -7.58 -13.04
CA GLY A 162 15.97 -6.25 -12.44
C GLY A 162 15.63 -6.17 -10.95
N ASP A 163 15.18 -7.27 -10.34
CA ASP A 163 14.87 -7.27 -8.91
C ASP A 163 16.12 -7.10 -8.05
N LEU A 164 15.95 -6.36 -6.97
CA LEU A 164 16.91 -6.35 -5.88
C LEU A 164 16.63 -7.54 -4.97
N VAL A 165 17.61 -8.43 -4.83
CA VAL A 165 17.47 -9.71 -4.12
C VAL A 165 18.49 -9.86 -2.99
N LEU A 166 18.05 -10.46 -1.89
CA LEU A 166 18.94 -10.90 -0.83
C LEU A 166 19.46 -12.29 -1.17
N VAL A 167 20.77 -12.42 -1.26
CA VAL A 167 21.45 -13.66 -1.65
C VAL A 167 22.33 -14.16 -0.52
N ASN A 168 22.23 -15.44 -0.22
CA ASN A 168 23.21 -16.15 0.59
C ASN A 168 24.31 -16.71 -0.31
N LEU A 169 25.55 -16.34 -0.03
CA LEU A 169 26.76 -16.93 -0.61
C LEU A 169 27.09 -18.18 0.19
N LYS A 170 26.71 -19.36 -0.30
CA LYS A 170 26.80 -20.64 0.42
C LYS A 170 28.21 -21.00 0.85
N ASP A 171 29.22 -20.61 0.07
CA ASP A 171 30.63 -20.94 0.34
C ASP A 171 31.17 -20.21 1.57
N SER A 172 30.70 -18.97 1.82
CA SER A 172 31.10 -18.14 2.97
C SER A 172 30.00 -18.00 4.02
N ASN A 173 28.79 -18.46 3.72
CA ASN A 173 27.57 -18.23 4.53
C ASN A 173 27.33 -16.74 4.81
N GLU A 174 27.57 -15.90 3.82
CA GLU A 174 27.37 -14.46 3.92
C GLU A 174 26.16 -13.99 3.12
N LEU A 175 25.43 -13.06 3.71
CA LEU A 175 24.32 -12.40 3.05
C LEU A 175 24.78 -11.14 2.32
N THR A 176 24.33 -11.00 1.08
CA THR A 176 24.59 -9.82 0.25
C THR A 176 23.34 -9.40 -0.50
N LEU A 177 23.16 -8.08 -0.67
CA LEU A 177 22.11 -7.54 -1.51
C LEU A 177 22.65 -7.35 -2.93
N ARG A 178 21.92 -7.85 -3.93
CA ARG A 178 22.33 -7.84 -5.34
C ARG A 178 21.14 -7.51 -6.24
N GLU A 179 21.41 -6.84 -7.36
CA GLU A 179 20.46 -6.74 -8.45
C GLU A 179 20.57 -8.00 -9.32
N LEU A 180 19.45 -8.67 -9.50
CA LEU A 180 19.38 -9.85 -10.35
C LEU A 180 19.17 -9.42 -11.81
N ARG A 181 20.00 -9.94 -12.70
CA ARG A 181 19.81 -9.80 -14.15
C ARG A 181 19.65 -11.16 -14.79
N ILE A 182 18.60 -11.30 -15.58
CA ILE A 182 18.23 -12.55 -16.25
C ILE A 182 18.29 -12.32 -17.76
N ASP A 183 19.37 -12.81 -18.38
CA ASP A 183 19.51 -12.87 -19.83
C ASP A 183 19.66 -14.36 -20.21
N PRO A 184 18.57 -15.06 -20.60
CA PRO A 184 18.60 -16.50 -20.79
C PRO A 184 19.66 -16.95 -21.82
N PRO A 185 20.47 -18.02 -21.48
CA PRO A 185 20.29 -18.88 -20.30
C PRO A 185 20.95 -18.38 -19.01
N ASP A 186 21.60 -17.22 -19.02
CA ASP A 186 22.48 -16.75 -17.97
C ASP A 186 21.74 -15.88 -16.95
N TRP A 187 22.07 -16.07 -15.68
CA TRP A 187 21.63 -15.25 -14.57
C TRP A 187 22.85 -14.63 -13.90
N GLN A 188 22.80 -13.33 -13.65
CA GLN A 188 23.90 -12.60 -13.04
C GLN A 188 23.42 -11.79 -11.84
N LEU A 189 24.32 -11.65 -10.86
CA LEU A 189 24.11 -10.92 -9.62
C LEU A 189 25.03 -9.70 -9.60
N TYR A 190 24.46 -8.55 -9.90
CA TYR A 190 25.18 -7.27 -9.89
C TYR A 190 25.27 -6.71 -8.49
N SER A 191 26.43 -6.19 -8.14
CA SER A 191 26.57 -5.53 -6.84
C SER A 191 25.80 -4.22 -6.78
N VAL A 192 25.19 -3.97 -5.64
CA VAL A 192 24.56 -2.67 -5.33
C VAL A 192 25.59 -1.61 -4.93
N SER A 193 26.81 -2.01 -4.57
CA SER A 193 27.92 -1.09 -4.23
C SER A 193 28.85 -0.92 -5.43
N GLN A 194 29.42 0.27 -5.55
CA GLN A 194 30.43 0.56 -6.58
C GLN A 194 31.65 -0.36 -6.39
N ASN A 195 32.22 -0.83 -7.51
CA ASN A 195 33.44 -1.63 -7.56
C ASN A 195 33.36 -3.08 -7.02
N ALA A 196 32.20 -3.64 -6.76
CA ALA A 196 32.10 -5.04 -6.40
C ALA A 196 31.89 -5.93 -7.63
N LYS A 197 32.46 -7.15 -7.57
CA LYS A 197 32.44 -8.12 -8.64
C LYS A 197 31.03 -8.57 -9.02
N ILE A 198 30.73 -8.65 -10.31
CA ILE A 198 29.56 -9.34 -10.85
C ILE A 198 29.76 -10.84 -10.62
N LEU A 199 28.71 -11.54 -10.18
CA LEU A 199 28.73 -12.97 -9.95
C LEU A 199 27.77 -13.63 -10.94
N ASP A 200 28.20 -14.70 -11.59
CA ASP A 200 27.30 -15.57 -12.35
C ASP A 200 26.50 -16.40 -11.34
N PHE A 201 25.18 -16.35 -11.44
CA PHE A 201 24.31 -17.05 -10.50
C PHE A 201 24.41 -18.57 -10.70
N SER A 202 24.69 -19.27 -9.63
CA SER A 202 24.69 -20.73 -9.60
C SER A 202 23.98 -21.24 -8.35
N LYS A 203 22.99 -22.09 -8.50
CA LYS A 203 22.27 -22.69 -7.36
C LYS A 203 23.18 -23.51 -6.43
N LYS A 204 24.35 -23.94 -6.92
CA LYS A 204 25.35 -24.62 -6.09
C LYS A 204 25.98 -23.68 -5.07
N HIS A 205 26.30 -22.46 -5.48
CA HIS A 205 27.04 -21.48 -4.67
C HIS A 205 26.18 -20.35 -4.12
N HIS A 206 24.99 -20.11 -4.71
CA HIS A 206 24.12 -18.98 -4.37
C HIS A 206 22.71 -19.44 -4.08
N GLU A 207 22.07 -18.77 -3.14
CA GLU A 207 20.66 -18.96 -2.81
C GLU A 207 19.98 -17.60 -2.67
N ILE A 208 18.93 -17.37 -3.43
CA ILE A 208 18.10 -16.17 -3.27
C ILE A 208 17.18 -16.43 -2.08
N ILE A 209 17.34 -15.64 -1.02
CA ILE A 209 16.59 -15.74 0.24
C ILE A 209 15.28 -15.00 0.18
N ALA A 210 15.29 -13.79 -0.40
CA ALA A 210 14.13 -12.92 -0.50
C ALA A 210 14.29 -11.89 -1.61
N VAL A 211 13.17 -11.34 -2.06
CA VAL A 211 13.10 -10.22 -3.00
C VAL A 211 12.75 -8.95 -2.25
N VAL A 212 13.46 -7.87 -2.53
CA VAL A 212 13.12 -6.53 -2.02
C VAL A 212 11.98 -5.97 -2.85
N PHE A 213 10.82 -5.78 -2.23
CA PHE A 213 9.68 -5.23 -2.92
C PHE A 213 9.47 -3.73 -2.67
N LEU A 214 10.08 -3.20 -1.60
CA LEU A 214 9.99 -1.78 -1.25
C LEU A 214 11.27 -1.33 -0.58
N THR A 215 11.74 -0.13 -0.94
CA THR A 215 12.88 0.53 -0.31
C THR A 215 12.42 1.85 0.27
N LEU A 216 12.67 2.07 1.57
CA LEU A 216 12.29 3.26 2.30
C LEU A 216 13.55 4.02 2.73
N PHE A 217 13.53 5.32 2.50
CA PHE A 217 14.58 6.20 2.98
C PHE A 217 13.99 7.48 3.55
N GLN A 218 14.45 7.87 4.73
CA GLN A 218 14.08 9.12 5.39
C GLN A 218 15.27 10.07 5.37
N ASN A 219 15.18 11.20 4.65
CA ASN A 219 16.24 12.19 4.55
C ASN A 219 16.53 12.91 5.87
N ARG A 220 15.56 12.96 6.78
CA ARG A 220 15.68 13.62 8.08
C ARG A 220 15.32 12.66 9.19
N LYS A 221 16.28 12.34 10.05
CA LYS A 221 16.00 11.68 11.32
C LYS A 221 15.30 12.69 12.24
N ALA A 222 14.18 12.27 12.85
CA ALA A 222 13.45 13.07 13.84
C ALA A 222 14.30 13.25 15.10
#